data_17ee97743868b3b300a68603c8ae3c53
#
_entry.id   17ee97743868b3b300a68603c8ae3c53
#
_cell.length_a   1.000
_cell.length_b   1.000
_cell.length_c   1.000
_cell.angle_alpha   90.00
_cell.angle_beta   90.00
_cell.angle_gamma   90.00
#
_symmetry.space_group_name_H-M   'P 1'
#
loop_
_entity.id
_entity.type
_entity.pdbx_description
1 polymer ?
#
loop_
_entity_poly.entity_id
_entity_poly.type
_entity_poly.pdbx_seq_one_letter_code
_entity_poly.pdbx_strand_id
1 'polypeptide(L)'
;GLPIYTASKWAVRGLTKSLAMELGPRGVRVCSVHPGGVNTQMGNPMGATGADLNRGYERVPLQRIGEPEEIARASLFLASDEASYISGAELAVDGGWTAGYYQPVLPGAPAGLGA
;
A
#
# COMPACT_ATOMS: atom_id res chain seq x y z
N GLY A 1 16.97 -8.45 -0.14
CA GLY A 1 17.12 -9.81 -0.59
C GLY A 1 16.14 -10.30 -1.66
N LEU A 2 15.34 -9.41 -2.33
CA LEU A 2 14.35 -9.80 -3.33
C LEU A 2 14.47 -8.95 -4.61
N PRO A 3 15.63 -8.99 -5.32
CA PRO A 3 15.87 -8.05 -6.43
C PRO A 3 14.88 -8.24 -7.59
N ILE A 4 14.53 -9.46 -7.95
CA ILE A 4 13.59 -9.74 -9.05
C ILE A 4 12.17 -9.31 -8.65
N TYR A 5 11.74 -9.61 -7.43
CA TYR A 5 10.47 -9.13 -6.92
C TYR A 5 10.41 -7.60 -6.94
N THR A 6 11.43 -6.94 -6.42
CA THR A 6 11.52 -5.47 -6.42
C THR A 6 11.45 -4.91 -7.84
N ALA A 7 12.23 -5.47 -8.76
CA ALA A 7 12.21 -5.06 -10.16
C ALA A 7 10.81 -5.18 -10.77
N SER A 8 10.11 -6.29 -10.53
CA SER A 8 8.75 -6.51 -11.04
C SER A 8 7.75 -5.50 -10.49
N LYS A 9 7.86 -5.16 -9.20
CA LYS A 9 6.98 -4.17 -8.56
C LYS A 9 7.27 -2.74 -9.04
N TRP A 10 8.52 -2.39 -9.28
CA TRP A 10 8.88 -1.11 -9.88
C TRP A 10 8.46 -1.01 -11.35
N ALA A 11 8.48 -2.12 -12.08
CA ALA A 11 7.98 -2.16 -13.45
C ALA A 11 6.49 -1.75 -13.53
N VAL A 12 5.66 -2.16 -12.56
CA VAL A 12 4.25 -1.73 -12.48
C VAL A 12 4.12 -0.22 -12.39
N ARG A 13 4.99 0.46 -11.65
CA ARG A 13 4.98 1.93 -11.52
C ARG A 13 5.28 2.61 -12.86
N GLY A 14 6.35 2.19 -13.53
CA GLY A 14 6.71 2.71 -14.85
C GLY A 14 5.64 2.42 -15.91
N LEU A 15 5.11 1.19 -15.91
CA LEU A 15 4.04 0.77 -16.82
C LEU A 15 2.76 1.60 -16.63
N THR A 16 2.37 1.88 -15.38
CA THR A 16 1.21 2.73 -15.06
C THR A 16 1.33 4.10 -15.75
N LYS A 17 2.48 4.74 -15.65
CA LYS A 17 2.72 6.07 -16.26
C LYS A 17 2.73 6.00 -17.78
N SER A 18 3.42 5.03 -18.34
CA SER A 18 3.50 4.85 -19.80
C SER A 18 2.13 4.58 -20.41
N LEU A 19 1.35 3.66 -19.82
CA LEU A 19 0.01 3.35 -20.30
C LEU A 19 -0.98 4.50 -20.08
N ALA A 20 -0.84 5.29 -19.02
CA ALA A 20 -1.66 6.49 -18.81
C ALA A 20 -1.47 7.50 -19.95
N MET A 21 -0.22 7.68 -20.42
CA MET A 21 0.08 8.54 -21.56
C MET A 21 -0.45 7.96 -22.88
N GLU A 22 -0.26 6.67 -23.11
CA GLU A 22 -0.67 6.00 -24.33
C GLU A 22 -2.20 5.91 -24.49
N LEU A 23 -2.91 5.59 -23.42
CA LEU A 23 -4.33 5.30 -23.43
C LEU A 23 -5.21 6.51 -23.10
N GLY A 24 -4.64 7.54 -22.48
CA GLY A 24 -5.35 8.77 -22.11
C GLY A 24 -6.12 9.43 -23.26
N PRO A 25 -5.57 9.58 -24.47
CA PRO A 25 -6.28 10.14 -25.62
C PRO A 25 -7.54 9.33 -26.02
N ARG A 26 -7.64 8.08 -25.59
CA ARG A 26 -8.81 7.21 -25.81
C ARG A 26 -9.79 7.22 -24.62
N GLY A 27 -9.60 8.10 -23.64
CA GLY A 27 -10.44 8.21 -22.46
C GLY A 27 -10.23 7.10 -21.43
N VAL A 28 -9.12 6.35 -21.52
CA VAL A 28 -8.79 5.28 -20.56
C VAL A 28 -7.88 5.81 -19.48
N ARG A 29 -8.31 5.66 -18.24
CA ARG A 29 -7.50 5.97 -17.05
C ARG A 29 -6.68 4.76 -16.63
N VAL A 30 -5.45 4.99 -16.21
CA VAL A 30 -4.55 3.94 -15.72
C VAL A 30 -3.96 4.40 -14.40
N CYS A 31 -4.18 3.62 -13.36
CA CYS A 31 -3.65 3.86 -12.02
C CYS A 31 -3.12 2.54 -11.44
N SER A 32 -2.25 2.64 -10.46
CA SER A 32 -1.79 1.48 -9.70
C SER A 32 -2.07 1.64 -8.21
N VAL A 33 -2.39 0.53 -7.55
CA VAL A 33 -2.55 0.43 -6.10
C VAL A 33 -1.32 -0.28 -5.55
N HIS A 34 -0.74 0.28 -4.50
CA HIS A 34 0.46 -0.23 -3.84
C HIS A 34 0.14 -0.59 -2.39
N PRO A 35 -0.30 -1.82 -2.13
CA PRO A 35 -0.61 -2.28 -0.77
C PRO A 35 0.64 -2.38 0.10
N GLY A 36 0.49 -2.09 1.39
CA GLY A 36 1.44 -2.47 2.42
C GLY A 36 1.27 -3.94 2.82
N GLY A 37 1.49 -4.27 4.09
CA GLY A 37 1.13 -5.57 4.63
C GLY A 37 -0.39 -5.75 4.65
N VAL A 38 -0.87 -6.87 4.12
CA VAL A 38 -2.29 -7.19 4.04
C VAL A 38 -2.54 -8.57 4.64
N ASN A 39 -3.56 -8.70 5.46
CA ASN A 39 -3.97 -9.93 6.14
C ASN A 39 -4.54 -10.94 5.14
N THR A 40 -3.65 -11.62 4.45
CA THR A 40 -3.94 -12.66 3.48
C THR A 40 -3.09 -13.87 3.80
N GLN A 41 -3.32 -14.99 3.14
CA GLN A 41 -2.46 -16.17 3.29
C GLN A 41 -0.97 -15.85 3.01
N MET A 42 -0.68 -14.92 2.10
CA MET A 42 0.68 -14.48 1.83
C MET A 42 1.24 -13.54 2.91
N GLY A 43 0.44 -12.57 3.38
CA GLY A 43 0.85 -11.58 4.38
C GLY A 43 0.78 -12.08 5.83
N ASN A 44 -0.01 -13.12 6.07
CA ASN A 44 -0.22 -13.76 7.38
C ASN A 44 -0.26 -15.29 7.23
N PRO A 45 0.84 -15.91 6.80
CA PRO A 45 0.86 -17.34 6.48
C PRO A 45 0.62 -18.24 7.69
N MET A 46 0.86 -17.74 8.90
CA MET A 46 0.66 -18.48 10.16
C MET A 46 -0.74 -18.31 10.74
N GLY A 47 -1.61 -17.49 10.13
CA GLY A 47 -2.95 -17.24 10.63
C GLY A 47 -2.97 -16.54 11.99
N ALA A 48 -2.01 -15.66 12.27
CA ALA A 48 -1.97 -14.90 13.51
C ALA A 48 -3.24 -14.06 13.68
N THR A 49 -3.67 -13.86 14.92
CA THR A 49 -4.88 -13.09 15.28
C THR A 49 -4.60 -12.16 16.46
N GLY A 50 -5.50 -11.24 16.72
CA GLY A 50 -5.40 -10.32 17.85
C GLY A 50 -4.11 -9.48 17.84
N ALA A 51 -3.45 -9.38 18.98
CA ALA A 51 -2.22 -8.61 19.12
C ALA A 51 -1.06 -9.17 18.27
N ASP A 52 -1.00 -10.49 18.09
CA ASP A 52 0.07 -11.14 17.32
C ASP A 52 -0.02 -10.81 15.83
N LEU A 53 -1.23 -10.55 15.31
CA LEU A 53 -1.45 -10.16 13.92
C LEU A 53 -0.73 -8.84 13.58
N ASN A 54 -0.70 -7.91 14.51
CA ASN A 54 -0.10 -6.58 14.33
C ASN A 54 1.37 -6.51 14.77
N ARG A 55 1.92 -7.61 15.29
CA ARG A 55 3.32 -7.68 15.65
C ARG A 55 4.21 -7.41 14.42
N GLY A 56 5.13 -6.47 14.54
CA GLY A 56 5.98 -6.02 13.43
C GLY A 56 5.45 -4.80 12.68
N TYR A 57 4.23 -4.36 12.99
CA TYR A 57 3.64 -3.13 12.41
C TYR A 57 3.64 -1.94 13.37
N GLU A 58 4.24 -2.07 14.55
CA GLU A 58 4.23 -1.04 15.62
C GLU A 58 4.87 0.27 15.16
N ARG A 59 5.76 0.21 14.18
CA ARG A 59 6.44 1.39 13.61
C ARG A 59 5.75 1.97 12.39
N VAL A 60 4.78 1.28 11.82
CA VAL A 60 3.96 1.80 10.73
C VAL A 60 2.97 2.81 11.33
N PRO A 61 2.69 3.94 10.69
CA PRO A 61 1.81 4.97 11.26
C PRO A 61 0.46 4.48 11.78
N LEU A 62 -0.22 3.57 11.08
CA LEU A 62 -1.48 2.99 11.55
C LEU A 62 -1.30 1.79 12.49
N GLN A 63 -0.07 1.36 12.76
CA GLN A 63 0.30 0.32 13.72
C GLN A 63 -0.44 -1.02 13.55
N ARG A 64 -0.86 -1.33 12.36
CA ARG A 64 -1.56 -2.58 12.06
C ARG A 64 -1.33 -3.04 10.63
N ILE A 65 -1.58 -4.30 10.39
CA ILE A 65 -1.74 -4.85 9.06
C ILE A 65 -3.06 -4.35 8.45
N GLY A 66 -3.12 -4.20 7.15
CA GLY A 66 -4.37 -3.88 6.43
C GLY A 66 -5.22 -5.11 6.17
N GLU A 67 -6.52 -4.92 5.97
CA GLU A 67 -7.43 -5.98 5.55
C GLU A 67 -7.65 -5.95 4.02
N PRO A 68 -7.90 -7.11 3.38
CA PRO A 68 -8.12 -7.19 1.93
C PRO A 68 -9.19 -6.22 1.41
N GLU A 69 -10.25 -6.01 2.19
CA GLU A 69 -11.35 -5.10 1.86
C GLU A 69 -10.89 -3.64 1.77
N GLU A 70 -9.86 -3.24 2.50
CA GLU A 70 -9.32 -1.88 2.42
C GLU A 70 -8.63 -1.65 1.08
N ILE A 71 -7.93 -2.65 0.57
CA ILE A 71 -7.31 -2.61 -0.76
C ILE A 71 -8.38 -2.64 -1.86
N ALA A 72 -9.40 -3.48 -1.69
CA ALA A 72 -10.52 -3.59 -2.62
C ALA A 72 -11.28 -2.26 -2.75
N ARG A 73 -11.56 -1.56 -1.64
CA ARG A 73 -12.23 -0.26 -1.65
C ARG A 73 -11.41 0.82 -2.38
N ALA A 74 -10.10 0.85 -2.17
CA ALA A 74 -9.21 1.77 -2.89
C ALA A 74 -9.20 1.48 -4.40
N SER A 75 -9.17 0.21 -4.77
CA SER A 75 -9.23 -0.24 -6.16
C SER A 75 -10.58 0.12 -6.81
N LEU A 76 -11.67 -0.09 -6.10
CA LEU A 76 -13.02 0.27 -6.54
C LEU A 76 -13.14 1.78 -6.76
N PHE A 77 -12.64 2.60 -5.84
CA PHE A 77 -12.61 4.05 -5.99
C PHE A 77 -11.89 4.45 -7.28
N LEU A 78 -10.67 3.95 -7.51
CA LEU A 78 -9.90 4.28 -8.70
C LEU A 78 -10.56 3.78 -9.99
N ALA A 79 -11.31 2.68 -9.94
CA ALA A 79 -12.02 2.14 -11.10
C ALA A 79 -13.35 2.85 -11.40
N SER A 80 -13.89 3.59 -10.45
CA SER A 80 -15.18 4.27 -10.56
C SER A 80 -15.09 5.66 -11.20
N ASP A 81 -16.24 6.25 -11.52
CA ASP A 81 -16.34 7.61 -12.03
C ASP A 81 -15.97 8.68 -10.99
N GLU A 82 -15.98 8.33 -9.70
CA GLU A 82 -15.47 9.20 -8.62
C GLU A 82 -14.01 9.60 -8.83
N ALA A 83 -13.23 8.76 -9.51
CA ALA A 83 -11.85 9.01 -9.88
C ALA A 83 -11.69 9.49 -11.34
N SER A 84 -12.70 10.11 -11.92
CA SER A 84 -12.76 10.42 -13.36
C SER A 84 -11.60 11.29 -13.88
N TYR A 85 -10.98 12.09 -13.03
CA TYR A 85 -9.82 12.92 -13.39
C TYR A 85 -8.49 12.40 -12.83
N ILE A 86 -8.45 11.14 -12.35
CA ILE A 86 -7.25 10.51 -11.81
C ILE A 86 -6.70 9.50 -12.83
N SER A 87 -5.52 9.78 -13.39
CA SER A 87 -4.81 8.87 -14.27
C SER A 87 -3.30 9.03 -14.05
N GLY A 88 -2.53 7.96 -14.24
CA GLY A 88 -1.09 7.91 -13.95
C GLY A 88 -0.75 7.91 -12.46
N ALA A 89 -1.74 7.84 -11.59
CA ALA A 89 -1.55 7.86 -10.14
C ALA A 89 -1.05 6.52 -9.60
N GLU A 90 -0.24 6.64 -8.56
CA GLU A 90 0.26 5.53 -7.75
C GLU A 90 -0.32 5.72 -6.34
N LEU A 91 -1.32 4.93 -5.98
CA LEU A 91 -2.00 5.05 -4.69
C LEU A 91 -1.40 4.06 -3.68
N ALA A 92 -0.68 4.57 -2.70
CA ALA A 92 -0.26 3.77 -1.56
C ALA A 92 -1.46 3.50 -0.64
N VAL A 93 -1.68 2.22 -0.32
CA VAL A 93 -2.70 1.75 0.63
C VAL A 93 -1.98 0.85 1.63
N ASP A 94 -1.19 1.45 2.50
CA ASP A 94 -0.13 0.80 3.25
C ASP A 94 -0.04 1.19 4.73
N GLY A 95 -1.08 1.86 5.24
CA GLY A 95 -1.09 2.33 6.62
C GLY A 95 -0.05 3.43 6.92
N GLY A 96 0.48 4.07 5.87
CA GLY A 96 1.52 5.08 5.97
C GLY A 96 2.94 4.52 5.95
N TRP A 97 3.13 3.23 5.66
CA TRP A 97 4.47 2.59 5.67
C TRP A 97 5.49 3.33 4.82
N THR A 98 5.10 3.77 3.62
CA THR A 98 6.03 4.50 2.72
C THR A 98 6.16 5.98 3.05
N ALA A 99 5.32 6.53 3.93
CA ALA A 99 5.48 7.88 4.45
C ALA A 99 6.61 7.97 5.49
N GLY A 100 6.99 6.84 6.08
CA GLY A 100 8.00 6.72 7.12
C GLY A 100 7.55 5.79 8.24
N TYR A 101 8.33 5.73 9.29
CA TYR A 101 7.97 4.97 10.49
C TYR A 101 8.52 5.66 11.74
N TYR A 102 7.90 5.37 12.86
CA TYR A 102 8.26 5.99 14.12
C TYR A 102 9.66 5.60 14.59
N GLN A 103 10.36 6.58 15.09
CA GLN A 103 11.60 6.39 15.86
C GLN A 103 11.28 6.64 17.35
N PRO A 104 11.62 5.73 18.27
CA PRO A 104 11.25 5.85 19.68
C PRO A 104 11.69 7.14 20.36
N VAL A 105 12.78 7.73 19.87
CA VAL A 105 13.39 8.93 20.44
C VAL A 105 12.83 10.25 19.88
N LEU A 106 11.96 10.19 18.88
CA LEU A 106 11.43 11.39 18.24
C LEU A 106 10.04 11.75 18.80
N PRO A 107 9.69 13.05 18.83
CA PRO A 107 8.35 13.50 19.21
C PRO A 107 7.27 12.84 18.32
N GLY A 108 6.17 12.43 18.94
CA GLY A 108 5.06 11.79 18.23
C GLY A 108 5.15 10.28 18.11
N ALA A 109 6.23 9.66 18.56
CA ALA A 109 6.28 8.19 18.64
C ALA A 109 5.22 7.67 19.65
N PRO A 110 4.52 6.57 19.33
CA PRO A 110 3.59 5.94 20.27
C PRO A 110 4.28 5.52 21.57
N ALA A 111 3.54 5.60 22.69
CA ALA A 111 4.03 5.13 23.97
C ALA A 111 4.33 3.63 23.92
N GLY A 112 5.48 3.22 24.48
CA GLY A 112 5.90 1.82 24.51
C GLY A 112 6.59 1.30 23.24
N LEU A 113 6.77 2.14 22.22
CA LEU A 113 7.52 1.75 21.04
C LEU A 113 9.00 1.54 21.38
N GLY A 114 9.48 0.31 21.23
CA GLY A 114 10.87 -0.05 21.52
C GLY A 114 11.15 -0.42 22.98
N ALA A 115 10.10 -0.67 23.77
CA ALA A 115 10.21 -1.23 25.12
C ALA A 115 10.43 -2.75 25.08
#